data_785a3dd23353b0983f146f9d7f2802ed
#
_entry.id   785a3dd23353b0983f146f9d7f2802ed
#
_cell.length_a   1.000
_cell.length_b   1.000
_cell.length_c   1.000
_cell.angle_alpha   90.00
_cell.angle_beta   90.00
_cell.angle_gamma   90.00
#
_symmetry.space_group_name_H-M   'P 1'
#
loop_
_entity.id
_entity.type
_entity.pdbx_description
1 polymer ?
#
loop_
_entity_poly.entity_id
_entity_poly.type
_entity_poly.pdbx_seq_one_letter_code
_entity_poly.pdbx_strand_id
1 'polypeptide(L)'
;MKKLQSVIHLNTTVAIATLIWSASLTAHAQAWPTKQITFVVPFTAGSATDILARVIGEKLGPRLGQTVLIENRVGAGGTIGTSAVAKSPPDGYTFVVVSTGHVVNPVLYSKLNYQLKDLVGVSPLGSLPSALVAAPGLGVKSVKELVEKARSAPNGLNYASAGVGSAAHVNA
;
A
#
# COMPACT_ATOMS: atom_id res chain seq x y z
N MET A 1 11.12 23.82 -67.15
CA MET A 1 11.64 22.73 -66.30
C MET A 1 11.64 23.12 -64.80
N LYS A 2 12.17 24.28 -64.39
CA LYS A 2 12.23 24.68 -62.95
C LYS A 2 10.89 24.74 -62.23
N LYS A 3 9.79 25.22 -62.88
CA LYS A 3 8.44 25.28 -62.27
C LYS A 3 7.82 23.90 -62.01
N LEU A 4 8.09 22.90 -62.84
CA LEU A 4 7.58 21.54 -62.69
C LEU A 4 8.26 20.83 -61.50
N GLN A 5 9.57 21.03 -61.33
CA GLN A 5 10.30 20.50 -60.17
C GLN A 5 9.83 21.09 -58.83
N SER A 6 9.53 22.40 -58.79
CA SER A 6 9.01 23.08 -57.61
C SER A 6 7.64 22.53 -57.16
N VAL A 7 6.75 22.21 -58.11
CA VAL A 7 5.42 21.64 -57.80
C VAL A 7 5.55 20.19 -57.28
N ILE A 8 6.47 19.42 -57.85
CA ILE A 8 6.71 18.04 -57.37
C ILE A 8 7.26 18.04 -55.94
N HIS A 9 8.23 18.91 -55.63
CA HIS A 9 8.75 19.02 -54.27
C HIS A 9 7.72 19.48 -53.26
N LEU A 10 6.85 20.43 -53.61
CA LEU A 10 5.79 20.90 -52.73
C LEU A 10 4.76 19.80 -52.43
N ASN A 11 4.36 19.03 -53.43
CA ASN A 11 3.39 17.93 -53.22
C ASN A 11 3.99 16.76 -52.39
N THR A 12 5.28 16.44 -52.60
CA THR A 12 5.96 15.41 -51.77
C THR A 12 6.11 15.87 -50.31
N THR A 13 6.42 17.13 -50.09
CA THR A 13 6.55 17.66 -48.68
C THR A 13 5.22 17.64 -47.96
N VAL A 14 4.12 18.03 -48.63
CA VAL A 14 2.78 17.98 -48.08
C VAL A 14 2.33 16.55 -47.80
N ALA A 15 2.61 15.61 -48.73
CA ALA A 15 2.28 14.19 -48.49
C ALA A 15 3.04 13.57 -47.32
N ILE A 16 4.31 13.91 -47.13
CA ILE A 16 5.12 13.43 -45.97
C ILE A 16 4.59 14.06 -44.67
N ALA A 17 4.25 15.34 -44.67
CA ALA A 17 3.70 16.02 -43.48
C ALA A 17 2.34 15.43 -43.06
N THR A 18 1.46 15.10 -44.01
CA THR A 18 0.19 14.43 -43.70
C THR A 18 0.35 13.01 -43.21
N LEU A 19 1.34 12.28 -43.71
CA LEU A 19 1.66 10.91 -43.18
C LEU A 19 2.18 10.94 -41.76
N ILE A 20 3.05 11.89 -41.40
CA ILE A 20 3.56 12.06 -40.05
C ILE A 20 2.45 12.46 -39.08
N TRP A 21 1.53 13.30 -39.49
CA TRP A 21 0.41 13.75 -38.66
C TRP A 21 -0.61 12.63 -38.39
N SER A 22 -0.89 11.78 -39.39
CA SER A 22 -1.78 10.62 -39.19
C SER A 22 -1.16 9.53 -38.29
N ALA A 23 0.15 9.38 -38.27
CA ALA A 23 0.85 8.44 -37.37
C ALA A 23 0.79 8.87 -35.88
N SER A 24 0.58 10.15 -35.58
CA SER A 24 0.52 10.68 -34.22
C SER A 24 -0.83 10.40 -33.52
N LEU A 25 -1.87 9.99 -34.24
CA LEU A 25 -3.22 9.79 -33.69
C LEU A 25 -3.43 8.41 -33.05
N THR A 26 -2.45 7.50 -33.10
CA THR A 26 -2.57 6.17 -32.53
C THR A 26 -1.83 5.97 -31.20
N ALA A 27 -1.44 7.05 -30.52
CA ALA A 27 -1.01 6.97 -29.13
C ALA A 27 -2.23 6.62 -28.26
N HIS A 28 -2.68 5.37 -28.30
CA HIS A 28 -3.60 4.84 -27.30
C HIS A 28 -2.87 4.88 -25.96
N ALA A 29 -3.26 5.81 -25.10
CA ALA A 29 -2.91 5.70 -23.70
C ALA A 29 -3.31 4.28 -23.26
N GLN A 30 -2.35 3.45 -22.85
CA GLN A 30 -2.65 2.10 -22.39
C GLN A 30 -3.68 2.22 -21.27
N ALA A 31 -4.87 1.67 -21.49
CA ALA A 31 -5.91 1.65 -20.48
C ALA A 31 -5.33 0.96 -19.24
N TRP A 32 -5.31 1.65 -18.12
CA TRP A 32 -4.95 1.05 -16.82
C TRP A 32 -6.24 0.89 -16.00
N PRO A 33 -6.42 -0.25 -15.31
CA PRO A 33 -5.60 -1.46 -15.30
C PRO A 33 -5.96 -2.45 -16.42
N THR A 34 -4.97 -3.17 -16.98
CA THR A 34 -5.16 -4.22 -17.98
C THR A 34 -4.98 -5.64 -17.42
N LYS A 35 -4.52 -5.73 -16.16
CA LYS A 35 -4.28 -7.01 -15.45
C LYS A 35 -4.68 -6.88 -13.99
N GLN A 36 -4.71 -8.00 -13.29
CA GLN A 36 -5.00 -8.09 -11.87
C GLN A 36 -4.13 -7.13 -11.04
N ILE A 37 -4.74 -6.49 -10.05
CA ILE A 37 -4.08 -5.65 -9.05
C ILE A 37 -3.87 -6.49 -7.78
N THR A 38 -2.73 -6.36 -7.12
CA THR A 38 -2.44 -7.08 -5.88
C THR A 38 -2.31 -6.10 -4.71
N PHE A 39 -3.10 -6.33 -3.66
CA PHE A 39 -2.95 -5.67 -2.37
C PHE A 39 -2.24 -6.62 -1.42
N VAL A 40 -0.99 -6.32 -1.10
CA VAL A 40 -0.22 -7.04 -0.08
C VAL A 40 -0.59 -6.50 1.28
N VAL A 41 -1.11 -7.37 2.15
CA VAL A 41 -1.42 -7.08 3.54
C VAL A 41 -0.33 -7.74 4.40
N PRO A 42 0.54 -6.97 5.09
CA PRO A 42 1.66 -7.52 5.83
C PRO A 42 1.26 -8.06 7.22
N PHE A 43 0.00 -8.40 7.39
CA PHE A 43 -0.59 -8.94 8.63
C PHE A 43 -1.42 -10.18 8.35
N THR A 44 -1.78 -10.92 9.40
CA THR A 44 -2.58 -12.15 9.28
C THR A 44 -3.95 -11.87 8.66
N ALA A 45 -4.45 -12.87 7.95
CA ALA A 45 -5.84 -12.88 7.48
C ALA A 45 -6.80 -12.68 8.68
N GLY A 46 -7.86 -11.88 8.48
CA GLY A 46 -8.79 -11.49 9.52
C GLY A 46 -8.33 -10.34 10.42
N SER A 47 -7.11 -9.81 10.25
CA SER A 47 -6.70 -8.56 10.89
C SER A 47 -7.54 -7.39 10.36
N ALA A 48 -7.64 -6.31 11.15
CA ALA A 48 -8.38 -5.12 10.74
C ALA A 48 -7.90 -4.55 9.39
N THR A 49 -6.59 -4.57 9.14
CA THR A 49 -6.00 -4.16 7.86
C THR A 49 -6.43 -5.09 6.72
N ASP A 50 -6.47 -6.40 6.96
CA ASP A 50 -6.91 -7.39 5.97
C ASP A 50 -8.39 -7.25 5.62
N ILE A 51 -9.24 -7.11 6.64
CA ILE A 51 -10.69 -6.89 6.45
C ILE A 51 -10.92 -5.63 5.61
N LEU A 52 -10.24 -4.54 5.94
CA LEU A 52 -10.35 -3.28 5.21
C LEU A 52 -9.90 -3.42 3.75
N ALA A 53 -8.76 -4.09 3.52
CA ALA A 53 -8.26 -4.36 2.18
C ALA A 53 -9.25 -5.19 1.35
N ARG A 54 -9.90 -6.21 1.94
CA ARG A 54 -10.89 -7.05 1.27
C ARG A 54 -12.15 -6.28 0.91
N VAL A 55 -12.70 -5.52 1.87
CA VAL A 55 -13.90 -4.68 1.64
C VAL A 55 -13.67 -3.68 0.51
N ILE A 56 -12.50 -3.04 0.49
CA ILE A 56 -12.16 -2.06 -0.56
C ILE A 56 -11.90 -2.79 -1.89
N GLY A 57 -11.15 -3.88 -1.88
CA GLY A 57 -10.85 -4.66 -3.08
C GLY A 57 -12.11 -5.21 -3.75
N GLU A 58 -13.08 -5.69 -2.98
CA GLU A 58 -14.39 -6.14 -3.48
C GLU A 58 -15.16 -5.04 -4.21
N LYS A 59 -15.10 -3.80 -3.71
CA LYS A 59 -15.78 -2.67 -4.34
C LYS A 59 -14.98 -2.04 -5.49
N LEU A 60 -13.67 -2.12 -5.42
CA LEU A 60 -12.77 -1.51 -6.40
C LEU A 60 -12.67 -2.35 -7.67
N GLY A 61 -12.61 -3.68 -7.52
CA GLY A 61 -12.48 -4.61 -8.65
C GLY A 61 -13.48 -4.38 -9.78
N PRO A 62 -14.80 -4.39 -9.52
CA PRO A 62 -15.82 -4.13 -10.54
C PRO A 62 -15.71 -2.75 -11.19
N ARG A 63 -15.28 -1.73 -10.42
CA ARG A 63 -15.12 -0.36 -10.93
C ARG A 63 -13.95 -0.22 -11.88
N LEU A 64 -12.90 -1.00 -11.65
CA LEU A 64 -11.68 -1.01 -12.48
C LEU A 64 -11.73 -2.06 -13.60
N GLY A 65 -12.74 -2.94 -13.62
CA GLY A 65 -12.85 -4.04 -14.57
C GLY A 65 -11.75 -5.10 -14.41
N GLN A 66 -11.10 -5.16 -13.23
CA GLN A 66 -10.01 -6.08 -12.93
C GLN A 66 -10.13 -6.66 -11.52
N THR A 67 -9.63 -7.86 -11.32
CA THR A 67 -9.58 -8.47 -9.99
C THR A 67 -8.60 -7.73 -9.09
N VAL A 68 -9.01 -7.46 -7.84
CA VAL A 68 -8.11 -7.03 -6.78
C VAL A 68 -7.84 -8.22 -5.87
N LEU A 69 -6.64 -8.80 -5.99
CA LEU A 69 -6.18 -9.91 -5.16
C LEU A 69 -5.66 -9.39 -3.82
N ILE A 70 -6.09 -10.00 -2.72
CA ILE A 70 -5.55 -9.71 -1.39
C ILE A 70 -4.59 -10.82 -1.01
N GLU A 71 -3.33 -10.47 -0.77
CA GLU A 71 -2.25 -11.38 -0.43
C GLU A 71 -1.70 -11.05 0.97
N ASN A 72 -1.78 -11.99 1.91
CA ASN A 72 -1.22 -11.82 3.24
C ASN A 72 0.25 -12.26 3.27
N ARG A 73 1.18 -11.31 3.49
CA ARG A 73 2.63 -11.58 3.67
C ARG A 73 3.08 -11.13 5.03
N VAL A 74 2.90 -11.99 6.02
CA VAL A 74 3.14 -11.70 7.43
C VAL A 74 4.62 -11.78 7.82
N GLY A 75 4.97 -11.08 8.89
CA GLY A 75 6.26 -11.23 9.58
C GLY A 75 6.93 -9.91 9.94
N ALA A 76 7.71 -9.94 11.02
CA ALA A 76 8.51 -8.85 11.54
C ALA A 76 7.77 -7.50 11.58
N GLY A 77 6.58 -7.46 12.22
CA GLY A 77 5.78 -6.23 12.33
C GLY A 77 5.31 -5.64 11.01
N GLY A 78 5.23 -6.47 9.95
CA GLY A 78 4.82 -6.05 8.61
C GLY A 78 5.97 -5.66 7.67
N THR A 79 7.21 -5.70 8.14
CA THR A 79 8.37 -5.28 7.33
C THR A 79 8.64 -6.24 6.16
N ILE A 80 8.31 -7.53 6.29
CA ILE A 80 8.50 -8.52 5.22
C ILE A 80 7.61 -8.21 4.03
N GLY A 81 6.31 -8.07 4.24
CA GLY A 81 5.36 -7.75 3.17
C GLY A 81 5.62 -6.37 2.56
N THR A 82 5.92 -5.37 3.40
CA THR A 82 6.25 -4.03 2.94
C THR A 82 7.52 -4.00 2.08
N SER A 83 8.57 -4.73 2.48
CA SER A 83 9.80 -4.86 1.69
C SER A 83 9.57 -5.53 0.34
N ALA A 84 8.68 -6.51 0.28
CA ALA A 84 8.34 -7.17 -0.98
C ALA A 84 7.70 -6.20 -1.98
N VAL A 85 6.81 -5.31 -1.51
CA VAL A 85 6.18 -4.29 -2.37
C VAL A 85 7.16 -3.20 -2.75
N ALA A 86 7.99 -2.72 -1.83
CA ALA A 86 9.02 -1.72 -2.13
C ALA A 86 10.02 -2.17 -3.22
N LYS A 87 10.18 -3.49 -3.41
CA LYS A 87 11.04 -4.09 -4.44
C LYS A 87 10.28 -4.54 -5.69
N SER A 88 8.95 -4.41 -5.71
CA SER A 88 8.15 -4.75 -6.89
C SER A 88 8.28 -3.68 -7.98
N PRO A 89 7.97 -4.00 -9.25
CA PRO A 89 7.92 -3.00 -10.31
C PRO A 89 6.98 -1.85 -9.96
N PRO A 90 7.36 -0.58 -10.19
CA PRO A 90 6.52 0.59 -9.91
C PRO A 90 5.49 0.83 -11.03
N ASP A 91 4.78 -0.22 -11.42
CA ASP A 91 3.86 -0.24 -12.57
C ASP A 91 2.39 0.02 -12.18
N GLY A 92 2.12 0.30 -10.90
CA GLY A 92 0.78 0.57 -10.40
C GLY A 92 -0.10 -0.68 -10.20
N TYR A 93 0.46 -1.89 -10.17
CA TYR A 93 -0.30 -3.13 -9.97
C TYR A 93 -0.06 -3.81 -8.62
N THR A 94 0.94 -3.37 -7.86
CA THR A 94 1.23 -3.92 -6.55
C THR A 94 1.21 -2.82 -5.49
N PHE A 95 0.33 -2.96 -4.51
CA PHE A 95 0.16 -2.01 -3.41
C PHE A 95 0.37 -2.72 -2.08
N VAL A 96 0.82 -1.98 -1.08
CA VAL A 96 0.83 -2.47 0.31
C VAL A 96 -0.24 -1.75 1.11
N VAL A 97 -0.99 -2.50 1.92
CA VAL A 97 -1.98 -1.94 2.84
C VAL A 97 -1.40 -2.01 4.25
N VAL A 98 -0.97 -0.87 4.75
CA VAL A 98 -0.22 -0.74 6.01
C VAL A 98 -1.02 0.02 7.08
N SER A 99 -0.55 -0.06 8.31
CA SER A 99 -1.06 0.69 9.45
C SER A 99 0.03 1.58 10.06
N THR A 100 -0.24 2.22 11.18
CA THR A 100 0.69 3.10 11.92
C THR A 100 2.09 2.50 12.11
N GLY A 101 2.20 1.17 12.29
CA GLY A 101 3.50 0.48 12.42
C GLY A 101 4.46 0.76 11.26
N HIS A 102 3.96 1.01 10.07
CA HIS A 102 4.79 1.30 8.90
C HIS A 102 5.71 2.53 9.12
N VAL A 103 5.20 3.60 9.71
CA VAL A 103 5.97 4.83 9.95
C VAL A 103 6.89 4.72 11.19
N VAL A 104 6.61 3.77 12.07
CA VAL A 104 7.39 3.55 13.29
C VAL A 104 8.50 2.50 13.09
N ASN A 105 8.31 1.57 12.18
CA ASN A 105 9.26 0.49 11.90
C ASN A 105 10.71 0.96 11.66
N PRO A 106 11.00 2.09 10.97
CA PRO A 106 12.37 2.58 10.83
C PRO A 106 13.08 2.91 12.14
N VAL A 107 12.32 3.23 13.19
CA VAL A 107 12.87 3.50 14.52
C VAL A 107 13.02 2.22 15.33
N LEU A 108 12.12 1.24 15.14
CA LEU A 108 12.11 -0.02 15.90
C LEU A 108 13.09 -1.06 15.37
N TYR A 109 13.34 -1.07 14.07
CA TYR A 109 14.19 -2.07 13.44
C TYR A 109 15.50 -1.44 12.98
N SER A 110 16.62 -1.90 13.52
CA SER A 110 17.97 -1.42 13.15
C SER A 110 18.35 -1.73 11.71
N LYS A 111 17.72 -2.72 11.09
CA LYS A 111 17.93 -3.10 9.68
C LYS A 111 16.58 -3.32 9.00
N LEU A 112 16.21 -2.40 8.12
CA LEU A 112 15.11 -2.56 7.19
C LEU A 112 15.64 -2.81 5.78
N ASN A 113 14.96 -3.68 5.04
CA ASN A 113 15.29 -3.97 3.64
C ASN A 113 14.61 -3.03 2.64
N TYR A 114 14.06 -1.91 3.10
CA TYR A 114 13.42 -0.84 2.34
C TYR A 114 13.54 0.48 3.10
N GLN A 115 13.29 1.59 2.42
CA GLN A 115 13.18 2.92 3.01
C GLN A 115 11.76 3.44 2.85
N LEU A 116 11.29 4.35 3.72
CA LEU A 116 9.95 4.93 3.59
C LEU A 116 9.74 5.64 2.25
N LYS A 117 10.78 6.27 1.72
CA LYS A 117 10.76 6.94 0.42
C LYS A 117 10.58 6.03 -0.79
N ASP A 118 10.78 4.70 -0.62
CA ASP A 118 10.59 3.72 -1.69
C ASP A 118 9.10 3.46 -1.96
N LEU A 119 8.23 4.00 -1.09
CA LEU A 119 6.77 3.86 -1.18
C LEU A 119 6.12 5.25 -1.14
N VAL A 120 5.12 5.43 -1.99
CA VAL A 120 4.33 6.67 -2.04
C VAL A 120 2.93 6.38 -1.50
N GLY A 121 2.44 7.22 -0.58
CA GLY A 121 1.08 7.12 -0.06
C GLY A 121 0.06 7.43 -1.15
N VAL A 122 -0.87 6.49 -1.39
CA VAL A 122 -1.91 6.63 -2.41
C VAL A 122 -3.18 7.20 -1.80
N SER A 123 -3.72 6.55 -0.76
CA SER A 123 -4.95 6.97 -0.10
C SER A 123 -5.06 6.39 1.31
N PRO A 124 -5.59 7.15 2.29
CA PRO A 124 -6.07 6.56 3.53
C PRO A 124 -7.30 5.71 3.23
N LEU A 125 -7.30 4.47 3.72
CA LEU A 125 -8.40 3.52 3.50
C LEU A 125 -9.47 3.59 4.60
N GLY A 126 -9.09 3.99 5.80
CA GLY A 126 -9.99 4.12 6.95
C GLY A 126 -9.25 4.43 8.24
N SER A 127 -10.01 4.66 9.30
CA SER A 127 -9.52 4.84 10.66
C SER A 127 -10.00 3.67 11.52
N LEU A 128 -9.06 3.09 12.28
CA LEU A 128 -9.31 1.96 13.16
C LEU A 128 -9.08 2.42 14.60
N PRO A 129 -10.11 2.54 15.41
CA PRO A 129 -9.95 2.86 16.82
C PRO A 129 -9.27 1.69 17.54
N SER A 130 -8.34 2.01 18.44
CA SER A 130 -7.71 1.03 19.33
C SER A 130 -8.40 1.06 20.69
N ALA A 131 -8.60 -0.11 21.29
CA ALA A 131 -9.10 -0.25 22.65
C ALA A 131 -8.06 -0.99 23.51
N LEU A 132 -7.77 -0.44 24.68
CA LEU A 132 -7.01 -1.14 25.72
C LEU A 132 -8.02 -1.97 26.54
N VAL A 133 -7.81 -3.28 26.57
CA VAL A 133 -8.63 -4.21 27.34
C VAL A 133 -7.78 -4.91 28.40
N ALA A 134 -8.36 -5.14 29.57
CA ALA A 134 -7.73 -5.90 30.63
C ALA A 134 -8.51 -7.18 30.90
N ALA A 135 -7.80 -8.25 31.29
CA ALA A 135 -8.44 -9.48 31.74
C ALA A 135 -9.31 -9.18 33.00
N PRO A 136 -10.54 -9.73 33.08
CA PRO A 136 -11.43 -9.48 34.23
C PRO A 136 -10.76 -9.78 35.59
N GLY A 137 -9.94 -10.83 35.67
CA GLY A 137 -9.20 -11.20 36.87
C GLY A 137 -8.15 -10.19 37.32
N LEU A 138 -7.79 -9.20 36.47
CA LEU A 138 -6.86 -8.14 36.86
C LEU A 138 -7.52 -7.15 37.85
N GLY A 139 -8.85 -7.01 37.82
CA GLY A 139 -9.63 -6.22 38.76
C GLY A 139 -9.42 -4.70 38.66
N VAL A 140 -8.97 -4.19 37.49
CA VAL A 140 -8.78 -2.76 37.23
C VAL A 140 -9.95 -2.20 36.43
N LYS A 141 -10.35 -0.96 36.72
CA LYS A 141 -11.47 -0.25 36.09
C LYS A 141 -11.07 1.04 35.36
N SER A 142 -9.79 1.39 35.47
CA SER A 142 -9.25 2.61 34.83
C SER A 142 -7.80 2.40 34.42
N VAL A 143 -7.34 3.26 33.49
CA VAL A 143 -5.91 3.28 33.09
C VAL A 143 -5.02 3.60 34.28
N LYS A 144 -5.46 4.51 35.16
CA LYS A 144 -4.71 4.85 36.38
C LYS A 144 -4.48 3.63 37.26
N GLU A 145 -5.53 2.87 37.56
CA GLU A 145 -5.42 1.64 38.36
C GLU A 145 -4.55 0.59 37.67
N LEU A 146 -4.62 0.49 36.33
CA LEU A 146 -3.75 -0.40 35.57
C LEU A 146 -2.28 -0.02 35.73
N VAL A 147 -1.93 1.28 35.61
CA VAL A 147 -0.57 1.78 35.79
C VAL A 147 -0.07 1.56 37.20
N GLU A 148 -0.88 1.83 38.24
CA GLU A 148 -0.53 1.59 39.63
C GLU A 148 -0.25 0.10 39.88
N LYS A 149 -1.11 -0.76 39.34
CA LYS A 149 -0.95 -2.21 39.44
C LYS A 149 0.29 -2.72 38.70
N ALA A 150 0.56 -2.19 37.52
CA ALA A 150 1.77 -2.56 36.75
C ALA A 150 3.06 -2.16 37.50
N ARG A 151 3.06 -0.97 38.14
CA ARG A 151 4.20 -0.49 38.93
C ARG A 151 4.43 -1.29 40.22
N SER A 152 3.36 -1.78 40.83
CA SER A 152 3.44 -2.58 42.07
C SER A 152 3.69 -4.07 41.80
N ALA A 153 3.57 -4.54 40.58
CA ALA A 153 3.79 -5.93 40.22
C ALA A 153 5.32 -6.25 40.19
N PRO A 154 5.84 -7.23 40.96
CA PRO A 154 7.27 -7.49 41.02
C PRO A 154 7.93 -7.81 39.68
N ASN A 155 7.19 -8.42 38.74
CA ASN A 155 7.66 -8.82 37.43
C ASN A 155 6.94 -8.04 36.30
N GLY A 156 6.27 -6.93 36.64
CA GLY A 156 5.42 -6.19 35.69
C GLY A 156 4.16 -6.96 35.29
N LEU A 157 3.46 -6.45 34.27
CA LEU A 157 2.32 -7.12 33.69
C LEU A 157 2.67 -7.55 32.26
N ASN A 158 2.15 -8.70 31.85
CA ASN A 158 2.25 -9.14 30.46
C ASN A 158 1.10 -8.53 29.65
N TYR A 159 1.39 -8.15 28.42
CA TYR A 159 0.36 -7.72 27.46
C TYR A 159 0.49 -8.47 26.13
N ALA A 160 -0.60 -8.55 25.39
CA ALA A 160 -0.63 -9.16 24.07
C ALA A 160 -0.79 -8.08 22.99
N SER A 161 -0.09 -8.26 21.89
CA SER A 161 -0.20 -7.40 20.70
C SER A 161 -0.16 -8.25 19.43
N ALA A 162 -0.36 -7.63 18.28
CA ALA A 162 -0.20 -8.30 16.98
C ALA A 162 1.28 -8.41 16.52
N GLY A 163 2.21 -8.35 17.46
CA GLY A 163 3.67 -8.43 17.22
C GLY A 163 4.37 -7.08 17.25
N VAL A 164 5.69 -7.12 17.42
CA VAL A 164 6.55 -5.93 17.50
C VAL A 164 6.39 -5.09 16.22
N GLY A 165 6.15 -3.78 16.37
CA GLY A 165 5.92 -2.86 15.26
C GLY A 165 4.48 -2.81 14.74
N SER A 166 3.56 -3.63 15.27
CA SER A 166 2.14 -3.47 14.97
C SER A 166 1.55 -2.22 15.64
N ALA A 167 0.43 -1.71 15.16
CA ALA A 167 -0.27 -0.59 15.80
C ALA A 167 -0.62 -0.90 17.26
N ALA A 168 -1.06 -2.13 17.56
CA ALA A 168 -1.36 -2.56 18.92
C ALA A 168 -0.12 -2.56 19.83
N HIS A 169 1.06 -2.89 19.29
CA HIS A 169 2.32 -2.83 20.06
C HIS A 169 2.76 -1.39 20.33
N VAL A 170 2.58 -0.51 19.36
CA VAL A 170 3.04 0.89 19.46
C VAL A 170 2.12 1.71 20.37
N ASN A 171 0.83 1.35 20.43
CA ASN A 171 -0.18 2.07 21.21
C ASN A 171 -0.28 1.59 22.67
N ALA A 172 0.36 0.47 23.04
CA ALA A 172 0.40 -0.08 24.40
C ALA A 172 1.61 0.42 25.18
#